data_d31927f5b9c881d8eae3bc5b9e53d1f7
#
_entry.id   d31927f5b9c881d8eae3bc5b9e53d1f7
#
_cell.length_a   1.000
_cell.length_b   1.000
_cell.length_c   1.000
_cell.angle_alpha   90.00
_cell.angle_beta   90.00
_cell.angle_gamma   90.00
#
_symmetry.space_group_name_H-M   'P 1'
#
loop_
_entity.id
_entity.type
_entity.pdbx_description
1 polymer ?
#
loop_
_entity_poly.entity_id
_entity_poly.type
_entity_poly.pdbx_seq_one_letter_code
_entity_poly.pdbx_strand_id
1 'polypeptide(L)'
;LNADTTEYLCRLINYWHFCKKKNMKSFFLLITLICSSYNVLSQANKTLSGYVTDGRNGETIIGAKVYIPSIQKGVITNNYGFYSLSVPPGIYKVEYRVTGLGTKVKEIDLNNDVRLDMEVGSDLQNIEGVVVSAKAEDNVKSTKIGQIELDIDEIKTLPAFMGEVDIIKTIQLLPGVSSAAEGGQGFYVRGGGPDQNLVLLDEAVVYNAAHLFGFFSVFNADAVKSVNLIKGGMPANFGGRMSSVLEVNMDEGNNKRFSVKGGIGLISSRLTLEGPIVKDKGSFMISARRTYIDIIMKAAIPDSSPFAGSSYYFYDFNLKANYKLGDKDKLFLSGYYGKDEFSFGNKQDDFKVDMPWGNGVGSIRWNHLFSSKVFMNVTGTYSNYLFKFKSQQDQFRFELKSGIEDWGGKVDFTYFPNTRHKIKWGADYIFHTFTPIGVSAESDDVVFDTGLAQQLKSHESAAYLLDEFDVNENLRINAGLRYSTFMHVGPFTRYLKGDISKQDSIVDYKKNDVIKFYHGLEPRVSLRWMLKDRSSIKAGYSYNYQYVHLTSLSAVSLPTDIWYPTTNIAKPQRGWQGSLGYFKNFKQNMFETSVELYYKGMNNLIEYKEGALPGDNVNDNTDNLLVFGK
;
A
#
# COMPACT_ATOMS: atom_id res chain seq x y z
N LEU A 1 -38.42 -1.14 -40.83
CA LEU A 1 -38.60 -1.76 -39.52
C LEU A 1 -39.88 -2.56 -39.55
N ASN A 2 -39.78 -3.88 -39.57
CA ASN A 2 -40.91 -4.81 -39.82
C ASN A 2 -41.83 -4.89 -38.58
N ALA A 3 -43.15 -5.01 -38.87
CA ALA A 3 -44.22 -5.09 -37.86
C ALA A 3 -44.09 -6.23 -36.84
N ASP A 4 -43.31 -7.29 -37.12
CA ASP A 4 -43.07 -8.44 -36.25
C ASP A 4 -42.20 -8.12 -35.02
N THR A 5 -41.33 -7.12 -35.09
CA THR A 5 -40.47 -6.73 -33.94
C THR A 5 -41.20 -5.94 -32.86
N THR A 6 -42.29 -5.25 -33.27
CA THR A 6 -43.09 -4.46 -32.32
C THR A 6 -44.02 -5.35 -31.49
N GLU A 7 -44.53 -6.45 -32.08
CA GLU A 7 -45.41 -7.38 -31.37
C GLU A 7 -44.63 -8.24 -30.36
N TYR A 8 -43.37 -8.60 -30.66
CA TYR A 8 -42.49 -9.30 -29.71
C TYR A 8 -42.09 -8.45 -28.48
N LEU A 9 -41.84 -7.14 -28.72
CA LEU A 9 -41.53 -6.19 -27.62
C LEU A 9 -42.76 -5.95 -26.74
N CYS A 10 -43.97 -5.86 -27.30
CA CYS A 10 -45.20 -5.74 -26.53
C CYS A 10 -45.53 -6.98 -25.70
N ARG A 11 -45.24 -8.18 -26.21
CA ARG A 11 -45.42 -9.43 -25.44
C ARG A 11 -44.41 -9.55 -24.28
N LEU A 12 -43.14 -9.14 -24.46
CA LEU A 12 -42.11 -9.10 -23.42
C LEU A 12 -42.42 -8.07 -22.33
N ILE A 13 -42.92 -6.90 -22.68
CA ILE A 13 -43.31 -5.84 -21.74
C ILE A 13 -44.54 -6.25 -20.92
N ASN A 14 -45.52 -6.91 -21.53
CA ASN A 14 -46.68 -7.42 -20.82
C ASN A 14 -46.37 -8.62 -19.90
N TYR A 15 -45.43 -9.50 -20.28
CA TYR A 15 -44.95 -10.58 -19.40
C TYR A 15 -44.17 -10.04 -18.19
N TRP A 16 -43.39 -8.97 -18.40
CA TRP A 16 -42.63 -8.32 -17.36
C TRP A 16 -43.54 -7.55 -16.36
N HIS A 17 -44.66 -6.98 -16.85
CA HIS A 17 -45.65 -6.31 -15.99
C HIS A 17 -46.50 -7.30 -15.17
N PHE A 18 -46.78 -8.50 -15.68
CA PHE A 18 -47.58 -9.50 -14.97
C PHE A 18 -46.79 -10.23 -13.87
N CYS A 19 -45.52 -10.49 -14.06
CA CYS A 19 -44.62 -11.04 -13.01
C CYS A 19 -44.32 -10.03 -11.89
N LYS A 20 -44.33 -8.73 -12.18
CA LYS A 20 -43.95 -7.69 -11.20
C LYS A 20 -45.00 -7.44 -10.12
N LYS A 21 -46.28 -7.73 -10.37
CA LYS A 21 -47.38 -7.36 -9.44
C LYS A 21 -47.69 -8.39 -8.36
N LYS A 22 -47.37 -9.66 -8.54
CA LYS A 22 -47.71 -10.73 -7.58
C LYS A 22 -46.58 -11.12 -6.62
N ASN A 23 -45.34 -11.02 -7.06
CA ASN A 23 -44.19 -11.43 -6.24
C ASN A 23 -43.60 -10.29 -5.39
N MET A 24 -43.81 -9.04 -5.78
CA MET A 24 -43.25 -7.90 -5.05
C MET A 24 -43.95 -7.64 -3.71
N LYS A 25 -45.27 -7.88 -3.63
CA LYS A 25 -46.00 -7.79 -2.34
C LYS A 25 -45.61 -8.91 -1.40
N SER A 26 -45.44 -10.13 -1.88
CA SER A 26 -44.96 -11.27 -1.09
C SER A 26 -43.52 -11.11 -0.65
N PHE A 27 -42.66 -10.53 -1.50
CA PHE A 27 -41.26 -10.24 -1.15
C PHE A 27 -41.15 -9.11 -0.10
N PHE A 28 -41.94 -8.03 -0.24
CA PHE A 28 -42.02 -6.98 0.77
C PHE A 28 -42.66 -7.48 2.07
N LEU A 29 -43.66 -8.37 2.03
CA LEU A 29 -44.26 -8.98 3.21
C LEU A 29 -43.24 -9.92 3.91
N LEU A 30 -42.44 -10.65 3.16
CA LEU A 30 -41.37 -11.50 3.71
C LEU A 30 -40.28 -10.67 4.38
N ILE A 31 -39.86 -9.55 3.75
CA ILE A 31 -38.90 -8.62 4.33
C ILE A 31 -39.45 -7.94 5.57
N THR A 32 -40.71 -7.50 5.57
CA THR A 32 -41.37 -6.92 6.78
C THR A 32 -41.55 -7.95 7.88
N LEU A 33 -41.86 -9.21 7.57
CA LEU A 33 -41.95 -10.28 8.58
C LEU A 33 -40.56 -10.62 9.14
N ILE A 34 -39.51 -10.62 8.33
CA ILE A 34 -38.12 -10.82 8.77
C ILE A 34 -37.65 -9.63 9.61
N CYS A 35 -38.03 -8.39 9.27
CA CYS A 35 -37.68 -7.21 10.05
C CYS A 35 -38.48 -7.10 11.36
N SER A 36 -39.71 -7.65 11.45
CA SER A 36 -40.52 -7.60 12.68
C SER A 36 -40.20 -8.70 13.68
N SER A 37 -39.51 -9.78 13.29
CA SER A 37 -39.12 -10.85 14.23
C SER A 37 -37.83 -10.58 15.02
N TYR A 38 -37.18 -9.41 14.85
CA TYR A 38 -35.95 -9.05 15.58
C TYR A 38 -36.16 -8.15 16.81
N ASN A 39 -37.40 -7.94 17.28
CA ASN A 39 -37.63 -7.29 18.58
C ASN A 39 -37.53 -8.28 19.73
N VAL A 40 -36.43 -9.03 19.84
CA VAL A 40 -36.04 -9.64 21.10
C VAL A 40 -35.52 -8.52 21.98
N LEU A 41 -36.07 -8.37 23.20
CA LEU A 41 -35.60 -7.49 24.27
C LEU A 41 -34.15 -7.87 24.65
N SER A 42 -33.19 -7.57 23.77
CA SER A 42 -31.77 -7.64 24.09
C SER A 42 -31.43 -6.41 24.92
N GLN A 43 -30.93 -6.60 26.11
CA GLN A 43 -30.30 -5.52 26.88
C GLN A 43 -29.32 -4.83 25.95
N ALA A 44 -29.49 -3.52 25.73
CA ALA A 44 -28.65 -2.76 24.79
C ALA A 44 -27.19 -2.84 25.24
N ASN A 45 -26.35 -3.45 24.42
CA ASN A 45 -24.90 -3.54 24.66
C ASN A 45 -24.31 -2.16 24.93
N LYS A 46 -23.37 -2.08 25.84
CA LYS A 46 -22.58 -0.89 26.15
C LYS A 46 -21.21 -1.01 25.50
N THR A 47 -20.62 0.11 25.12
CA THR A 47 -19.41 0.14 24.34
C THR A 47 -18.25 0.73 25.14
N LEU A 48 -17.17 -0.06 25.24
CA LEU A 48 -15.87 0.39 25.68
C LEU A 48 -15.03 0.76 24.44
N SER A 49 -14.57 2.01 24.36
CA SER A 49 -13.77 2.48 23.22
C SER A 49 -12.61 3.36 23.69
N GLY A 50 -11.60 3.53 22.86
CA GLY A 50 -10.45 4.38 23.15
C GLY A 50 -9.23 4.02 22.32
N TYR A 51 -8.09 4.57 22.69
CA TYR A 51 -6.79 4.28 22.07
C TYR A 51 -5.92 3.47 23.02
N VAL A 52 -5.10 2.57 22.45
CA VAL A 52 -4.00 1.92 23.19
C VAL A 52 -2.70 2.55 22.73
N THR A 53 -1.90 2.99 23.70
CA THR A 53 -0.62 3.67 23.47
C THR A 53 0.50 3.03 24.26
N ASP A 54 1.73 3.14 23.75
CA ASP A 54 2.94 2.75 24.45
C ASP A 54 3.28 3.81 25.52
N GLY A 55 3.29 3.42 26.77
CA GLY A 55 3.60 4.32 27.89
C GLY A 55 5.03 4.86 27.91
N ARG A 56 5.94 4.26 27.13
CA ARG A 56 7.36 4.69 27.07
C ARG A 56 7.56 5.91 26.16
N ASN A 57 6.80 6.01 25.07
CA ASN A 57 6.95 7.05 24.05
C ASN A 57 5.63 7.73 23.65
N GLY A 58 4.48 7.19 24.07
CA GLY A 58 3.13 7.70 23.79
C GLY A 58 2.59 7.39 22.40
N GLU A 59 3.26 6.53 21.61
CA GLU A 59 2.80 6.11 20.30
C GLU A 59 1.56 5.25 20.36
N THR A 60 0.72 5.33 19.35
CA THR A 60 -0.42 4.44 19.20
C THR A 60 0.00 3.02 18.84
N ILE A 61 -0.58 2.00 19.47
CA ILE A 61 -0.24 0.61 19.26
C ILE A 61 -1.22 -0.03 18.29
N ILE A 62 -0.72 -0.50 17.15
CA ILE A 62 -1.43 -1.30 16.16
C ILE A 62 -1.51 -2.74 16.68
N GLY A 63 -2.65 -3.43 16.52
CA GLY A 63 -2.77 -4.84 16.85
C GLY A 63 -2.84 -5.17 18.35
N ALA A 64 -2.95 -4.17 19.24
CA ALA A 64 -3.17 -4.41 20.66
C ALA A 64 -4.49 -5.15 20.89
N LYS A 65 -4.47 -6.22 21.69
CA LYS A 65 -5.65 -7.02 22.00
C LYS A 65 -6.33 -6.49 23.27
N VAL A 66 -7.57 -6.04 23.15
CA VAL A 66 -8.44 -5.65 24.26
C VAL A 66 -9.41 -6.80 24.51
N TYR A 67 -9.33 -7.46 25.67
CA TYR A 67 -9.99 -8.74 25.91
C TYR A 67 -10.66 -8.79 27.29
N ILE A 68 -11.85 -9.39 27.36
CA ILE A 68 -12.60 -9.61 28.61
C ILE A 68 -12.69 -11.12 28.86
N PRO A 69 -11.88 -11.68 29.79
CA PRO A 69 -11.83 -13.12 30.02
C PRO A 69 -13.15 -13.75 30.46
N SER A 70 -13.93 -13.06 31.31
CA SER A 70 -15.17 -13.58 31.88
C SER A 70 -16.24 -13.93 30.84
N ILE A 71 -16.23 -13.25 29.68
CA ILE A 71 -17.18 -13.48 28.58
C ILE A 71 -16.47 -13.93 27.29
N GLN A 72 -15.16 -14.15 27.35
CA GLN A 72 -14.31 -14.59 26.23
C GLN A 72 -14.44 -13.73 24.97
N LYS A 73 -14.66 -12.42 25.11
CA LYS A 73 -14.78 -11.47 24.01
C LYS A 73 -13.65 -10.46 24.00
N GLY A 74 -13.25 -10.07 22.80
CA GLY A 74 -12.21 -9.06 22.62
C GLY A 74 -12.17 -8.53 21.21
N VAL A 75 -11.43 -7.43 21.05
CA VAL A 75 -11.16 -6.77 19.78
C VAL A 75 -9.66 -6.45 19.69
N ILE A 76 -9.20 -6.18 18.47
CA ILE A 76 -7.83 -5.74 18.19
C ILE A 76 -7.89 -4.29 17.75
N THR A 77 -6.95 -3.46 18.20
CA THR A 77 -6.84 -2.07 17.76
C THR A 77 -6.61 -1.99 16.24
N ASN A 78 -7.18 -0.98 15.60
CA ASN A 78 -6.96 -0.71 14.18
C ASN A 78 -5.54 -0.14 13.93
N ASN A 79 -5.23 0.19 12.66
CA ASN A 79 -3.93 0.77 12.26
C ASN A 79 -3.60 2.12 12.93
N TYR A 80 -4.54 2.68 13.68
CA TYR A 80 -4.43 3.96 14.40
C TYR A 80 -4.48 3.80 15.91
N GLY A 81 -4.43 2.55 16.41
CA GLY A 81 -4.48 2.23 17.83
C GLY A 81 -5.87 2.34 18.45
N PHE A 82 -6.93 2.59 17.67
CA PHE A 82 -8.31 2.71 18.16
C PHE A 82 -8.97 1.35 18.29
N TYR A 83 -9.74 1.16 19.39
CA TYR A 83 -10.55 -0.01 19.62
C TYR A 83 -11.99 0.35 20.01
N SER A 84 -12.94 -0.54 19.72
CA SER A 84 -14.33 -0.43 20.12
C SER A 84 -14.90 -1.83 20.41
N LEU A 85 -15.31 -2.07 21.65
CA LEU A 85 -15.79 -3.36 22.15
C LEU A 85 -17.17 -3.17 22.79
N SER A 86 -18.21 -3.72 22.16
CA SER A 86 -19.60 -3.66 22.64
C SER A 86 -19.99 -4.96 23.32
N VAL A 87 -20.37 -4.91 24.62
CA VAL A 87 -20.72 -6.06 25.45
C VAL A 87 -21.95 -5.76 26.28
N PRO A 88 -22.63 -6.76 26.86
CA PRO A 88 -23.72 -6.54 27.82
C PRO A 88 -23.28 -5.63 28.97
N PRO A 89 -24.21 -4.87 29.61
CA PRO A 89 -23.90 -4.08 30.80
C PRO A 89 -23.34 -4.95 31.92
N GLY A 90 -22.37 -4.42 32.66
CA GLY A 90 -21.73 -5.10 33.78
C GLY A 90 -20.36 -4.56 34.16
N ILE A 91 -19.79 -5.06 35.23
CA ILE A 91 -18.43 -4.74 35.66
C ILE A 91 -17.48 -5.83 35.15
N TYR A 92 -16.43 -5.43 34.44
CA TYR A 92 -15.52 -6.36 33.78
C TYR A 92 -14.07 -6.07 34.09
N LYS A 93 -13.27 -7.11 34.28
CA LYS A 93 -11.82 -7.03 34.19
C LYS A 93 -11.43 -7.10 32.72
N VAL A 94 -10.88 -6.00 32.22
CA VAL A 94 -10.45 -5.85 30.82
C VAL A 94 -8.94 -5.93 30.76
N GLU A 95 -8.43 -6.79 29.92
CA GLU A 95 -7.00 -7.01 29.68
C GLU A 95 -6.58 -6.33 28.38
N TYR A 96 -5.56 -5.48 28.47
CA TYR A 96 -4.90 -4.84 27.34
C TYR A 96 -3.56 -5.54 27.15
N ARG A 97 -3.49 -6.40 26.12
CA ARG A 97 -2.32 -7.24 25.82
C ARG A 97 -1.59 -6.69 24.61
N VAL A 98 -0.30 -6.44 24.77
CA VAL A 98 0.58 -5.93 23.71
C VAL A 98 1.83 -6.77 23.66
N THR A 99 2.18 -7.29 22.48
CA THR A 99 3.39 -8.05 22.25
C THR A 99 4.61 -7.17 22.57
N GLY A 100 5.55 -7.68 23.37
CA GLY A 100 6.75 -6.94 23.78
C GLY A 100 6.56 -5.91 24.91
N LEU A 101 5.31 -5.54 25.26
CA LEU A 101 5.00 -4.56 26.32
C LEU A 101 4.23 -5.16 27.50
N GLY A 102 3.79 -6.41 27.38
CA GLY A 102 3.08 -7.13 28.43
C GLY A 102 1.56 -6.93 28.42
N THR A 103 0.95 -7.13 29.59
CA THR A 103 -0.51 -7.06 29.77
C THR A 103 -0.85 -6.09 30.90
N LYS A 104 -1.74 -5.15 30.64
CA LYS A 104 -2.31 -4.28 31.68
C LYS A 104 -3.77 -4.65 31.91
N VAL A 105 -4.19 -4.81 33.16
CA VAL A 105 -5.54 -5.19 33.53
C VAL A 105 -6.20 -4.03 34.24
N LYS A 106 -7.46 -3.72 33.86
CA LYS A 106 -8.27 -2.70 34.52
C LYS A 106 -9.69 -3.19 34.70
N GLU A 107 -10.25 -2.95 35.89
CA GLU A 107 -11.67 -3.16 36.16
C GLU A 107 -12.46 -1.95 35.69
N ILE A 108 -13.53 -2.18 34.92
CA ILE A 108 -14.30 -1.14 34.25
C ILE A 108 -15.79 -1.44 34.44
N ASP A 109 -16.54 -0.43 34.92
CA ASP A 109 -17.99 -0.45 34.95
C ASP A 109 -18.55 -0.03 33.58
N LEU A 110 -19.17 -0.99 32.87
CA LEU A 110 -19.79 -0.82 31.56
C LEU A 110 -21.34 -0.78 31.64
N ASN A 111 -21.91 -0.21 32.70
CA ASN A 111 -23.34 0.08 32.73
C ASN A 111 -23.73 1.25 31.80
N ASN A 112 -22.75 2.04 31.36
CA ASN A 112 -22.85 3.05 30.30
C ASN A 112 -21.70 2.89 29.27
N ASP A 113 -21.80 3.59 28.14
CA ASP A 113 -20.68 3.66 27.20
C ASP A 113 -19.49 4.37 27.86
N VAL A 114 -18.32 3.74 27.82
CA VAL A 114 -17.08 4.25 28.44
C VAL A 114 -16.04 4.49 27.37
N ARG A 115 -15.42 5.66 27.42
CA ARG A 115 -14.22 5.94 26.67
C ARG A 115 -13.02 5.88 27.59
N LEU A 116 -12.02 5.06 27.21
CA LEU A 116 -10.82 4.86 27.99
C LEU A 116 -9.60 4.71 27.06
N ASP A 117 -8.73 5.72 27.06
CA ASP A 117 -7.42 5.60 26.45
C ASP A 117 -6.48 4.89 27.44
N MET A 118 -5.72 3.89 26.98
CA MET A 118 -4.91 3.02 27.84
C MET A 118 -3.45 3.03 27.42
N GLU A 119 -2.58 3.42 28.34
CA GLU A 119 -1.13 3.28 28.19
C GLU A 119 -0.67 1.92 28.71
N VAL A 120 0.12 1.17 27.93
CA VAL A 120 0.69 -0.14 28.27
C VAL A 120 2.22 -0.03 28.24
N GLY A 121 2.92 -0.73 29.13
CA GLY A 121 4.40 -0.76 29.15
C GLY A 121 5.06 0.40 29.90
N SER A 122 4.32 1.21 30.63
CA SER A 122 4.88 2.30 31.48
C SER A 122 5.51 1.79 32.77
N ASP A 123 5.05 0.65 33.28
CA ASP A 123 5.50 0.11 34.57
C ASP A 123 6.42 -1.09 34.30
N LEU A 124 7.67 -0.99 34.72
CA LEU A 124 8.71 -2.02 34.63
C LEU A 124 8.47 -3.21 35.61
N GLN A 125 7.24 -3.63 35.84
CA GLN A 125 6.98 -4.89 36.48
C GLN A 125 7.03 -6.00 35.43
N ASN A 126 8.22 -6.57 35.25
CA ASN A 126 8.43 -7.82 34.52
C ASN A 126 7.51 -8.91 35.10
N ILE A 127 6.39 -9.15 34.43
CA ILE A 127 5.71 -10.44 34.55
C ILE A 127 6.38 -11.35 33.53
N GLU A 128 7.45 -12.00 33.98
CA GLU A 128 8.09 -13.09 33.24
C GLU A 128 7.03 -14.14 32.89
N GLY A 129 6.86 -14.44 31.61
CA GLY A 129 6.17 -15.64 31.15
C GLY A 129 5.00 -15.49 30.17
N VAL A 130 4.54 -14.30 29.77
CA VAL A 130 3.32 -14.17 28.93
C VAL A 130 3.60 -13.61 27.51
N VAL A 131 4.82 -13.27 27.18
CA VAL A 131 5.15 -12.52 25.94
C VAL A 131 4.93 -13.31 24.64
N VAL A 132 4.98 -14.63 24.67
CA VAL A 132 4.98 -15.47 23.44
C VAL A 132 3.59 -15.77 22.88
N SER A 133 2.50 -15.61 23.63
CA SER A 133 1.23 -16.24 23.24
C SER A 133 0.31 -15.41 22.33
N ALA A 134 0.37 -14.09 22.34
CA ALA A 134 -0.62 -13.27 21.60
C ALA A 134 -0.37 -13.24 20.10
N LYS A 135 0.87 -13.03 19.66
CA LYS A 135 1.25 -13.02 18.22
C LYS A 135 1.11 -14.42 17.60
N ALA A 136 1.51 -15.45 18.35
CA ALA A 136 1.41 -16.84 17.92
C ALA A 136 -0.04 -17.33 17.74
N GLU A 137 -1.01 -16.78 18.48
CA GLU A 137 -2.44 -17.08 18.25
C GLU A 137 -2.95 -16.54 16.91
N ASP A 138 -2.38 -15.47 16.37
CA ASP A 138 -2.80 -14.85 15.12
C ASP A 138 -2.56 -15.76 13.92
N ASN A 139 -1.51 -16.59 13.95
CA ASN A 139 -1.28 -17.61 12.92
C ASN A 139 -2.54 -18.47 12.67
N VAL A 140 -3.29 -18.81 13.71
CA VAL A 140 -4.47 -19.69 13.61
C VAL A 140 -5.78 -18.88 13.61
N LYS A 141 -5.91 -17.84 14.46
CA LYS A 141 -7.17 -17.13 14.73
C LYS A 141 -7.49 -16.01 13.74
N SER A 142 -6.52 -15.43 13.06
CA SER A 142 -6.73 -14.38 12.05
C SER A 142 -7.37 -14.95 10.77
N THR A 143 -8.23 -14.18 10.09
CA THR A 143 -8.73 -14.48 8.73
C THR A 143 -7.71 -14.17 7.64
N LYS A 144 -6.61 -13.51 8.01
CA LYS A 144 -5.59 -13.06 7.09
C LYS A 144 -4.81 -14.26 6.54
N ILE A 145 -5.03 -14.61 5.26
CA ILE A 145 -4.24 -15.62 4.55
C ILE A 145 -3.16 -14.90 3.73
N GLY A 146 -1.90 -15.37 3.84
CA GLY A 146 -0.79 -14.75 3.13
C GLY A 146 -0.43 -13.33 3.60
N GLN A 147 -0.83 -12.93 4.80
CA GLN A 147 -0.40 -11.67 5.42
C GLN A 147 0.67 -11.94 6.48
N ILE A 148 1.74 -11.16 6.43
CA ILE A 148 2.87 -11.23 7.36
C ILE A 148 3.13 -9.82 7.89
N GLU A 149 3.07 -9.67 9.20
CA GLU A 149 3.49 -8.45 9.90
C GLU A 149 4.88 -8.68 10.49
N LEU A 150 5.82 -7.85 10.04
CA LEU A 150 7.20 -7.88 10.50
C LEU A 150 7.41 -6.77 11.54
N ASP A 151 7.92 -7.17 12.68
CA ASP A 151 8.38 -6.24 13.70
C ASP A 151 9.75 -5.67 13.29
N ILE A 152 9.90 -4.36 13.41
CA ILE A 152 11.16 -3.72 13.03
C ILE A 152 12.33 -4.16 13.92
N ASP A 153 12.06 -4.48 15.18
CA ASP A 153 13.10 -4.98 16.10
C ASP A 153 13.57 -6.38 15.71
N GLU A 154 12.67 -7.23 15.19
CA GLU A 154 13.05 -8.54 14.61
C GLU A 154 13.91 -8.34 13.34
N ILE A 155 13.55 -7.41 12.47
CA ILE A 155 14.31 -7.10 11.25
C ILE A 155 15.72 -6.62 11.60
N LYS A 156 15.88 -5.79 12.63
CA LYS A 156 17.19 -5.29 13.10
C LYS A 156 18.12 -6.38 13.63
N THR A 157 17.61 -7.56 14.00
CA THR A 157 18.44 -8.70 14.42
C THR A 157 19.03 -9.50 13.28
N LEU A 158 18.52 -9.32 12.06
CA LEU A 158 19.01 -10.02 10.87
C LEU A 158 20.36 -9.47 10.40
N PRO A 159 21.17 -10.31 9.71
CA PRO A 159 22.43 -9.84 9.15
C PRO A 159 22.23 -8.66 8.22
N ALA A 160 22.94 -7.58 8.49
CA ALA A 160 22.88 -6.34 7.73
C ALA A 160 23.96 -6.32 6.63
N PHE A 161 23.57 -6.03 5.38
CA PHE A 161 24.51 -5.90 4.29
C PHE A 161 25.32 -4.59 4.45
N MET A 162 26.64 -4.70 4.60
CA MET A 162 27.54 -3.56 4.85
C MET A 162 27.13 -2.67 6.04
N GLY A 163 26.41 -3.25 7.04
CA GLY A 163 25.95 -2.51 8.21
C GLY A 163 24.59 -1.80 8.04
N GLU A 164 23.93 -1.94 6.89
CA GLU A 164 22.59 -1.41 6.64
C GLU A 164 21.52 -2.50 6.79
N VAL A 165 20.56 -2.24 7.67
CA VAL A 165 19.37 -3.08 7.84
C VAL A 165 18.40 -2.79 6.69
N ASP A 166 18.05 -3.82 5.92
CA ASP A 166 17.23 -3.67 4.71
C ASP A 166 15.89 -4.39 4.82
N ILE A 167 14.81 -3.61 4.77
CA ILE A 167 13.43 -4.11 4.89
C ILE A 167 13.05 -4.92 3.65
N ILE A 168 13.39 -4.47 2.44
CA ILE A 168 13.04 -5.19 1.20
C ILE A 168 13.80 -6.52 1.12
N LYS A 169 15.08 -6.55 1.49
CA LYS A 169 15.87 -7.80 1.56
C LYS A 169 15.27 -8.77 2.58
N THR A 170 14.82 -8.28 3.73
CA THR A 170 14.13 -9.11 4.72
C THR A 170 12.83 -9.71 4.16
N ILE A 171 12.04 -8.91 3.44
CA ILE A 171 10.81 -9.38 2.79
C ILE A 171 11.09 -10.44 1.74
N GLN A 172 12.20 -10.34 0.99
CA GLN A 172 12.62 -11.33 0.00
C GLN A 172 12.97 -12.71 0.61
N LEU A 173 13.23 -12.79 1.92
CA LEU A 173 13.42 -14.07 2.63
C LEU A 173 12.10 -14.79 2.94
N LEU A 174 10.96 -14.12 2.79
CA LEU A 174 9.66 -14.69 3.13
C LEU A 174 9.16 -15.69 2.08
N PRO A 175 8.48 -16.78 2.47
CA PRO A 175 7.93 -17.75 1.53
C PRO A 175 7.02 -17.11 0.49
N GLY A 176 7.24 -17.42 -0.80
CA GLY A 176 6.48 -16.87 -1.93
C GLY A 176 6.84 -15.44 -2.30
N VAL A 177 7.97 -14.94 -1.80
CA VAL A 177 8.59 -13.69 -2.25
C VAL A 177 9.97 -14.03 -2.82
N SER A 178 10.37 -13.36 -3.88
CA SER A 178 11.68 -13.54 -4.51
C SER A 178 12.19 -12.22 -5.10
N SER A 179 13.50 -12.16 -5.37
CA SER A 179 14.09 -11.14 -6.25
C SER A 179 14.30 -11.72 -7.64
N ALA A 180 14.39 -10.88 -8.68
CA ALA A 180 14.72 -11.33 -10.03
C ALA A 180 16.20 -11.74 -10.14
N ALA A 181 17.08 -10.97 -9.47
CA ALA A 181 18.50 -11.21 -9.37
C ALA A 181 19.06 -10.52 -8.12
N GLU A 182 20.26 -10.90 -7.70
CA GLU A 182 21.01 -10.11 -6.72
C GLU A 182 21.28 -8.71 -7.28
N GLY A 183 21.02 -7.67 -6.47
CA GLY A 183 21.13 -6.28 -6.91
C GLY A 183 20.02 -5.83 -7.86
N GLY A 184 18.93 -6.62 -8.03
CA GLY A 184 17.74 -6.21 -8.76
C GLY A 184 16.80 -5.38 -7.93
N GLN A 185 16.17 -4.36 -8.52
CA GLN A 185 15.15 -3.56 -7.87
C GLN A 185 13.86 -4.35 -7.68
N GLY A 186 13.17 -4.06 -6.58
CA GLY A 186 11.85 -4.60 -6.29
C GLY A 186 11.86 -6.03 -5.78
N PHE A 187 10.67 -6.59 -5.71
CA PHE A 187 10.43 -7.96 -5.27
C PHE A 187 9.23 -8.54 -6.03
N TYR A 188 9.26 -9.84 -6.19
CA TYR A 188 8.24 -10.63 -6.90
C TYR A 188 7.43 -11.40 -5.88
N VAL A 189 6.10 -11.30 -5.93
CA VAL A 189 5.22 -12.00 -5.00
C VAL A 189 4.32 -12.96 -5.75
N ARG A 190 4.47 -14.26 -5.46
CA ARG A 190 3.64 -15.31 -6.08
C ARG A 190 3.57 -15.16 -7.61
N GLY A 191 4.72 -14.94 -8.26
CA GLY A 191 4.84 -14.77 -9.70
C GLY A 191 4.43 -13.41 -10.26
N GLY A 192 4.02 -12.46 -9.40
CA GLY A 192 3.75 -11.08 -9.84
C GLY A 192 4.98 -10.21 -9.80
N GLY A 193 5.15 -9.35 -10.80
CA GLY A 193 6.30 -8.45 -10.97
C GLY A 193 6.33 -7.27 -10.00
N PRO A 194 7.42 -6.49 -10.02
CA PRO A 194 7.59 -5.34 -9.12
C PRO A 194 6.48 -4.30 -9.21
N ASP A 195 6.00 -4.00 -10.42
CA ASP A 195 4.92 -3.05 -10.70
C ASP A 195 3.55 -3.53 -10.20
N GLN A 196 3.40 -4.83 -9.95
CA GLN A 196 2.18 -5.45 -9.47
C GLN A 196 2.07 -5.46 -7.93
N ASN A 197 3.07 -4.92 -7.24
CA ASN A 197 3.07 -4.74 -5.80
C ASN A 197 2.76 -3.27 -5.46
N LEU A 198 1.79 -3.05 -4.58
CA LEU A 198 1.49 -1.73 -4.03
C LEU A 198 2.41 -1.48 -2.84
N VAL A 199 3.35 -0.58 -2.99
CA VAL A 199 4.26 -0.17 -1.92
C VAL A 199 3.79 1.16 -1.37
N LEU A 200 3.46 1.18 -0.07
CA LEU A 200 2.93 2.35 0.62
C LEU A 200 3.84 2.76 1.78
N LEU A 201 4.14 4.03 1.88
CA LEU A 201 4.74 4.64 3.05
C LEU A 201 3.72 5.64 3.66
N ASP A 202 3.17 5.31 4.83
CA ASP A 202 2.10 6.07 5.47
C ASP A 202 0.94 6.43 4.51
N GLU A 203 0.45 5.43 3.75
CA GLU A 203 -0.62 5.51 2.74
C GLU A 203 -0.23 6.17 1.40
N ALA A 204 0.92 6.85 1.26
CA ALA A 204 1.41 7.39 -0.01
C ALA A 204 2.18 6.33 -0.81
N VAL A 205 1.98 6.30 -2.13
CA VAL A 205 2.61 5.31 -3.03
C VAL A 205 4.09 5.61 -3.22
N VAL A 206 4.94 4.59 -3.07
CA VAL A 206 6.37 4.64 -3.41
C VAL A 206 6.59 3.87 -4.70
N TYR A 207 6.95 4.55 -5.78
CA TYR A 207 7.07 3.94 -7.11
C TYR A 207 8.37 3.15 -7.30
N ASN A 208 9.45 3.61 -6.70
CA ASN A 208 10.72 2.89 -6.67
C ASN A 208 11.19 2.75 -5.23
N ALA A 209 11.14 1.53 -4.71
CA ALA A 209 11.43 1.26 -3.30
C ALA A 209 12.92 0.95 -3.03
N ALA A 210 13.84 1.31 -3.97
CA ALA A 210 15.22 0.91 -3.87
C ALA A 210 16.23 2.01 -4.26
N HIS A 211 17.36 2.02 -3.56
CA HIS A 211 18.58 2.74 -3.87
C HIS A 211 19.62 1.82 -4.51
N LEU A 212 20.64 2.40 -5.17
CA LEU A 212 21.77 1.69 -5.77
C LEU A 212 21.33 0.49 -6.60
N PHE A 213 20.45 0.71 -7.58
CA PHE A 213 19.94 -0.34 -8.48
C PHE A 213 19.37 -1.57 -7.74
N GLY A 214 18.85 -1.40 -6.53
CA GLY A 214 18.22 -2.48 -5.74
C GLY A 214 19.09 -3.10 -4.64
N PHE A 215 20.29 -2.59 -4.41
CA PHE A 215 21.13 -3.06 -3.31
C PHE A 215 20.61 -2.63 -1.93
N PHE A 216 19.97 -1.47 -1.83
CA PHE A 216 19.41 -0.95 -0.57
C PHE A 216 17.97 -0.51 -0.76
N SER A 217 17.15 -0.65 0.29
CA SER A 217 15.80 -0.11 0.29
C SER A 217 15.78 1.38 0.64
N VAL A 218 14.75 2.07 0.15
CA VAL A 218 14.46 3.47 0.52
C VAL A 218 14.01 3.60 1.99
N PHE A 219 13.66 2.50 2.63
CA PHE A 219 13.13 2.50 4.00
C PHE A 219 14.26 2.48 5.03
N ASN A 220 14.44 3.58 5.73
CA ASN A 220 15.37 3.64 6.86
C ASN A 220 14.76 2.94 8.09
N ALA A 221 15.38 1.84 8.53
CA ALA A 221 14.90 1.04 9.65
C ALA A 221 14.78 1.79 10.99
N ASP A 222 15.48 2.94 11.15
CA ASP A 222 15.36 3.76 12.35
C ASP A 222 14.15 4.71 12.32
N ALA A 223 13.54 4.89 11.14
CA ALA A 223 12.34 5.72 10.93
C ALA A 223 11.06 4.88 10.76
N VAL A 224 11.17 3.54 10.70
CA VAL A 224 10.05 2.64 10.45
C VAL A 224 9.58 1.99 11.75
N LYS A 225 8.25 1.95 11.94
CA LYS A 225 7.56 1.33 13.07
C LYS A 225 7.11 -0.09 12.79
N SER A 226 6.47 -0.29 11.65
CA SER A 226 5.91 -1.60 11.27
C SER A 226 5.90 -1.78 9.77
N VAL A 227 6.01 -3.03 9.34
CA VAL A 227 5.97 -3.47 7.96
C VAL A 227 4.94 -4.58 7.84
N ASN A 228 3.98 -4.43 6.95
CA ASN A 228 2.92 -5.39 6.72
C ASN A 228 2.88 -5.80 5.25
N LEU A 229 3.14 -7.07 4.96
CA LEU A 229 3.08 -7.63 3.61
C LEU A 229 1.84 -8.49 3.43
N ILE A 230 0.99 -8.13 2.48
CA ILE A 230 -0.23 -8.86 2.10
C ILE A 230 0.01 -9.53 0.75
N LYS A 231 0.27 -10.85 0.74
CA LYS A 231 0.56 -11.67 -0.45
C LYS A 231 -0.69 -12.33 -1.05
N GLY A 232 -1.81 -12.31 -0.35
CA GLY A 232 -3.06 -12.93 -0.76
C GLY A 232 -4.21 -12.48 0.10
N GLY A 233 -5.45 -12.71 -0.36
CA GLY A 233 -6.63 -12.26 0.37
C GLY A 233 -6.65 -10.74 0.58
N MET A 234 -6.17 -9.97 -0.41
CA MET A 234 -6.10 -8.50 -0.35
C MET A 234 -7.46 -7.90 0.03
N PRO A 235 -7.58 -7.13 1.13
CA PRO A 235 -8.85 -6.50 1.52
C PRO A 235 -9.32 -5.45 0.51
N ALA A 236 -10.63 -5.15 0.47
CA ALA A 236 -11.23 -4.26 -0.54
C ALA A 236 -10.81 -2.79 -0.43
N ASN A 237 -10.26 -2.36 0.70
CA ASN A 237 -9.71 -1.01 0.91
C ASN A 237 -8.38 -0.75 0.19
N PHE A 238 -7.75 -1.79 -0.39
CA PHE A 238 -6.58 -1.66 -1.26
C PHE A 238 -6.97 -1.97 -2.71
N GLY A 239 -6.30 -1.37 -3.67
CA GLY A 239 -6.54 -1.58 -5.10
C GLY A 239 -5.39 -1.07 -5.97
N GLY A 240 -5.61 -1.09 -7.30
CA GLY A 240 -4.66 -0.56 -8.27
C GLY A 240 -3.42 -1.43 -8.53
N ARG A 241 -3.29 -2.59 -7.85
CA ARG A 241 -2.21 -3.57 -8.07
C ARG A 241 -2.74 -5.00 -7.97
N MET A 242 -2.06 -5.95 -8.62
CA MET A 242 -2.57 -7.33 -8.77
C MET A 242 -1.91 -8.35 -7.84
N SER A 243 -0.71 -8.08 -7.30
CA SER A 243 0.08 -9.09 -6.62
C SER A 243 0.04 -8.99 -5.11
N SER A 244 0.54 -7.89 -4.57
CA SER A 244 0.65 -7.72 -3.12
C SER A 244 0.49 -6.27 -2.70
N VAL A 245 0.36 -6.07 -1.38
CA VAL A 245 0.47 -4.75 -0.74
C VAL A 245 1.57 -4.82 0.31
N LEU A 246 2.50 -3.90 0.23
CA LEU A 246 3.50 -3.64 1.26
C LEU A 246 3.16 -2.31 1.93
N GLU A 247 2.65 -2.35 3.15
CA GLU A 247 2.43 -1.16 3.98
C GLU A 247 3.64 -0.96 4.90
N VAL A 248 4.28 0.17 4.80
CA VAL A 248 5.33 0.62 5.71
C VAL A 248 4.81 1.83 6.48
N ASN A 249 4.75 1.71 7.80
CA ASN A 249 4.35 2.80 8.67
C ASN A 249 5.58 3.37 9.37
N MET A 250 5.74 4.69 9.29
CA MET A 250 6.81 5.39 9.98
C MET A 250 6.52 5.52 11.48
N ASP A 251 7.58 5.62 12.26
CA ASP A 251 7.57 5.90 13.69
C ASP A 251 6.89 7.25 13.98
N GLU A 252 6.02 7.32 15.00
CA GLU A 252 5.28 8.54 15.35
C GLU A 252 6.13 9.53 16.14
N GLY A 253 7.30 9.10 16.63
CA GLY A 253 8.17 9.83 17.51
C GLY A 253 7.71 9.81 18.98
N ASN A 254 8.52 10.37 19.87
CA ASN A 254 8.35 10.29 21.31
C ASN A 254 7.67 11.55 21.87
N ASN A 255 6.46 11.42 22.39
CA ASN A 255 5.73 12.56 22.97
C ASN A 255 6.03 12.82 24.46
N LYS A 256 6.88 11.98 25.08
CA LYS A 256 7.25 12.07 26.50
C LYS A 256 8.59 12.80 26.70
N ARG A 257 9.58 12.49 25.85
CA ARG A 257 10.96 12.98 25.96
C ARG A 257 11.65 13.09 24.60
N PHE A 258 12.68 13.91 24.53
CA PHE A 258 13.58 13.92 23.36
C PHE A 258 14.44 12.66 23.34
N SER A 259 14.65 12.12 22.16
CA SER A 259 15.47 10.95 21.89
C SER A 259 16.29 11.17 20.62
N VAL A 260 17.51 10.67 20.62
CA VAL A 260 18.42 10.71 19.48
C VAL A 260 18.93 9.30 19.25
N LYS A 261 18.80 8.80 18.02
CA LYS A 261 19.37 7.54 17.57
C LYS A 261 20.29 7.83 16.39
N GLY A 262 21.38 7.14 16.26
CA GLY A 262 22.27 7.33 15.13
C GLY A 262 23.29 6.25 15.00
N GLY A 263 23.90 6.16 13.80
CA GLY A 263 24.93 5.19 13.51
C GLY A 263 25.84 5.67 12.39
N ILE A 264 27.11 5.34 12.52
CA ILE A 264 28.13 5.51 11.47
C ILE A 264 28.57 4.11 11.09
N GLY A 265 28.22 3.70 9.86
CA GLY A 265 28.60 2.44 9.27
C GLY A 265 29.80 2.58 8.32
N LEU A 266 30.16 1.49 7.63
CA LEU A 266 31.26 1.46 6.68
C LEU A 266 31.01 2.35 5.45
N ILE A 267 29.76 2.40 4.98
CA ILE A 267 29.37 3.08 3.73
C ILE A 267 28.31 4.17 3.91
N SER A 268 27.69 4.26 5.07
CA SER A 268 26.58 5.17 5.34
C SER A 268 26.58 5.67 6.77
N SER A 269 25.94 6.81 6.97
CA SER A 269 25.61 7.35 8.29
C SER A 269 24.12 7.69 8.35
N ARG A 270 23.54 7.52 9.53
CA ARG A 270 22.14 7.84 9.79
C ARG A 270 21.98 8.54 11.14
N LEU A 271 20.98 9.40 11.21
CA LEU A 271 20.63 10.15 12.42
C LEU A 271 19.11 10.30 12.49
N THR A 272 18.52 9.96 13.62
CA THR A 272 17.10 10.11 13.91
C THR A 272 16.91 10.90 15.18
N LEU A 273 16.11 11.95 15.09
CA LEU A 273 15.72 12.83 16.19
C LEU A 273 14.22 12.68 16.44
N GLU A 274 13.85 12.47 17.68
CA GLU A 274 12.45 12.35 18.10
C GLU A 274 12.19 13.24 19.31
N GLY A 275 10.97 13.74 19.44
CA GLY A 275 10.62 14.50 20.63
C GLY A 275 9.19 14.99 20.64
N PRO A 276 8.74 15.53 21.79
CA PRO A 276 7.42 16.16 21.90
C PRO A 276 7.37 17.49 21.17
N ILE A 277 6.32 17.68 20.35
CA ILE A 277 5.88 19.04 19.93
C ILE A 277 5.23 19.72 21.13
N VAL A 278 4.30 19.00 21.76
CA VAL A 278 3.73 19.32 23.06
C VAL A 278 3.65 18.01 23.85
N LYS A 279 4.20 18.00 25.04
CA LYS A 279 4.25 16.80 25.90
C LYS A 279 2.86 16.19 26.04
N ASP A 280 2.77 14.86 25.86
CA ASP A 280 1.56 14.04 25.91
C ASP A 280 0.45 14.39 24.89
N LYS A 281 0.69 15.35 23.97
CA LYS A 281 -0.28 15.74 22.94
C LYS A 281 0.19 15.53 21.51
N GLY A 282 1.48 15.62 21.26
CA GLY A 282 1.99 15.44 19.92
C GLY A 282 3.49 15.27 19.91
N SER A 283 3.97 14.55 18.89
CA SER A 283 5.39 14.23 18.69
C SER A 283 5.82 14.49 17.27
N PHE A 284 7.14 14.54 17.10
CA PHE A 284 7.77 14.53 15.80
C PHE A 284 8.90 13.49 15.77
N MET A 285 9.21 13.02 14.57
CA MET A 285 10.39 12.25 14.22
C MET A 285 10.98 12.85 12.93
N ILE A 286 12.29 13.06 12.92
CA ILE A 286 13.06 13.47 11.74
C ILE A 286 14.22 12.50 11.64
N SER A 287 14.37 11.87 10.48
CA SER A 287 15.47 10.94 10.23
C SER A 287 16.15 11.27 8.91
N ALA A 288 17.47 11.21 8.90
CA ALA A 288 18.30 11.40 7.73
C ALA A 288 19.31 10.25 7.60
N ARG A 289 19.56 9.83 6.35
CA ARG A 289 20.60 8.86 6.01
C ARG A 289 21.34 9.34 4.75
N ARG A 290 22.67 9.13 4.71
CA ARG A 290 23.51 9.38 3.53
C ARG A 290 24.57 8.32 3.43
N THR A 291 24.80 7.83 2.21
CA THR A 291 25.99 7.04 1.88
C THR A 291 27.14 7.96 1.47
N TYR A 292 28.37 7.50 1.67
CA TYR A 292 29.60 8.20 1.27
C TYR A 292 30.53 7.34 0.42
N ILE A 293 29.93 6.49 -0.41
CA ILE A 293 30.64 5.67 -1.41
C ILE A 293 31.41 6.57 -2.38
N ASP A 294 30.87 7.74 -2.73
CA ASP A 294 31.51 8.79 -3.53
C ASP A 294 32.87 9.21 -2.95
N ILE A 295 32.97 9.38 -1.64
CA ILE A 295 34.21 9.77 -0.94
C ILE A 295 35.22 8.62 -1.01
N ILE A 296 34.76 7.38 -0.79
CA ILE A 296 35.59 6.17 -0.85
C ILE A 296 36.10 5.95 -2.28
N MET A 297 35.24 6.06 -3.29
CA MET A 297 35.60 5.92 -4.70
C MET A 297 36.65 6.96 -5.11
N LYS A 298 36.44 8.22 -4.71
CA LYS A 298 37.41 9.29 -5.02
C LYS A 298 38.77 9.05 -4.41
N ALA A 299 38.85 8.42 -3.24
CA ALA A 299 40.11 8.07 -2.59
C ALA A 299 40.77 6.80 -3.19
N ALA A 300 39.98 5.86 -3.70
CA ALA A 300 40.44 4.57 -4.19
C ALA A 300 40.77 4.54 -5.69
N ILE A 301 40.12 5.39 -6.50
CA ILE A 301 40.31 5.41 -7.95
C ILE A 301 41.39 6.43 -8.31
N PRO A 302 42.53 6.00 -8.91
CA PRO A 302 43.57 6.92 -9.35
C PRO A 302 43.06 7.88 -10.44
N ASP A 303 43.60 9.12 -10.47
CA ASP A 303 43.22 10.12 -11.47
C ASP A 303 43.57 9.70 -12.92
N SER A 304 44.48 8.74 -13.12
CA SER A 304 44.81 8.16 -14.43
C SER A 304 43.80 7.09 -14.89
N SER A 305 42.86 6.68 -14.05
CA SER A 305 41.87 5.67 -14.42
C SER A 305 40.81 6.25 -15.37
N PRO A 306 40.31 5.47 -16.35
CA PRO A 306 39.11 5.83 -17.12
C PRO A 306 37.87 6.11 -16.28
N PHE A 307 37.86 5.66 -15.02
CA PHE A 307 36.78 5.85 -14.06
C PHE A 307 37.01 7.01 -13.08
N ALA A 308 38.05 7.83 -13.29
CA ALA A 308 38.47 8.93 -12.39
C ALA A 308 37.48 10.08 -12.29
N GLY A 309 36.29 10.00 -12.69
CA GLY A 309 35.20 10.96 -12.51
C GLY A 309 33.95 10.32 -12.01
N SER A 310 34.01 8.98 -11.75
CA SER A 310 32.82 8.23 -11.35
C SER A 310 32.55 8.37 -9.88
N SER A 311 31.30 8.52 -9.53
CA SER A 311 30.84 8.61 -8.15
C SER A 311 29.42 8.07 -7.99
N TYR A 312 29.12 7.60 -6.80
CA TYR A 312 27.77 7.24 -6.42
C TYR A 312 27.53 7.55 -4.95
N TYR A 313 26.39 8.18 -4.68
CA TYR A 313 25.86 8.30 -3.35
C TYR A 313 24.33 8.41 -3.39
N PHE A 314 23.68 8.10 -2.28
CA PHE A 314 22.29 8.43 -2.05
C PHE A 314 22.10 9.08 -0.69
N TYR A 315 21.02 9.78 -0.56
CA TYR A 315 20.54 10.30 0.72
C TYR A 315 19.02 10.22 0.80
N ASP A 316 18.53 10.10 2.01
CA ASP A 316 17.11 10.16 2.29
C ASP A 316 16.80 10.91 3.59
N PHE A 317 15.61 11.51 3.60
CA PHE A 317 15.02 12.21 4.72
C PHE A 317 13.63 11.68 4.99
N ASN A 318 13.31 11.44 6.26
CA ASN A 318 12.00 11.06 6.74
C ASN A 318 11.53 12.09 7.75
N LEU A 319 10.27 12.46 7.66
CA LEU A 319 9.59 13.34 8.60
C LEU A 319 8.26 12.73 9.00
N LYS A 320 8.00 12.67 10.29
CA LYS A 320 6.67 12.34 10.81
C LYS A 320 6.33 13.32 11.93
N ALA A 321 5.11 13.79 11.94
CA ALA A 321 4.59 14.58 13.04
C ALA A 321 3.14 14.20 13.31
N ASN A 322 2.73 14.24 14.58
CA ASN A 322 1.35 14.03 14.94
C ASN A 322 0.93 14.98 16.04
N TYR A 323 -0.36 15.31 16.08
CA TYR A 323 -0.90 16.20 17.07
C TYR A 323 -2.36 15.85 17.41
N LYS A 324 -2.65 15.72 18.72
CA LYS A 324 -4.01 15.52 19.24
C LYS A 324 -4.68 16.89 19.37
N LEU A 325 -5.56 17.24 18.41
CA LEU A 325 -6.28 18.52 18.39
C LEU A 325 -7.35 18.57 19.49
N GLY A 326 -7.88 17.43 19.87
CA GLY A 326 -8.90 17.27 20.89
C GLY A 326 -9.11 15.80 21.21
N ASP A 327 -10.17 15.48 21.96
CA ASP A 327 -10.44 14.09 22.33
C ASP A 327 -10.85 13.22 21.14
N LYS A 328 -11.43 13.82 20.11
CA LYS A 328 -11.96 13.10 18.94
C LYS A 328 -11.09 13.23 17.70
N ASP A 329 -10.12 14.13 17.71
CA ASP A 329 -9.39 14.55 16.51
C ASP A 329 -7.89 14.40 16.69
N LYS A 330 -7.24 13.71 15.74
CA LYS A 330 -5.79 13.58 15.66
C LYS A 330 -5.35 13.84 14.22
N LEU A 331 -4.33 14.68 14.07
CA LEU A 331 -3.71 15.02 12.80
C LEU A 331 -2.33 14.36 12.70
N PHE A 332 -2.00 13.87 11.50
CA PHE A 332 -0.69 13.33 11.16
C PHE A 332 -0.17 14.00 9.90
N LEU A 333 1.12 14.25 9.88
CA LEU A 333 1.87 14.69 8.72
C LEU A 333 3.04 13.72 8.53
N SER A 334 3.23 13.22 7.32
CA SER A 334 4.33 12.34 6.98
C SER A 334 4.99 12.81 5.69
N GLY A 335 6.29 12.64 5.57
CA GLY A 335 7.04 12.98 4.38
C GLY A 335 8.30 12.12 4.25
N TYR A 336 8.64 11.79 3.01
CA TYR A 336 9.87 11.12 2.63
C TYR A 336 10.42 11.79 1.36
N TYR A 337 11.71 11.99 1.36
CA TYR A 337 12.45 12.40 0.16
C TYR A 337 13.76 11.63 0.10
N GLY A 338 13.97 10.90 -1.00
CA GLY A 338 15.18 10.13 -1.23
C GLY A 338 15.66 10.31 -2.66
N LYS A 339 16.99 10.45 -2.83
CA LYS A 339 17.62 10.67 -4.12
C LYS A 339 18.92 9.91 -4.23
N ASP A 340 19.11 9.27 -5.38
CA ASP A 340 20.35 8.67 -5.83
C ASP A 340 21.03 9.60 -6.83
N GLU A 341 22.33 9.70 -6.74
CA GLU A 341 23.20 10.43 -7.66
C GLU A 341 24.30 9.49 -8.14
N PHE A 342 24.15 9.00 -9.37
CA PHE A 342 25.18 8.22 -10.05
C PHE A 342 25.82 9.09 -11.13
N SER A 343 27.14 9.20 -11.10
CA SER A 343 27.92 9.90 -12.11
C SER A 343 29.01 8.97 -12.64
N PHE A 344 29.15 8.95 -13.95
CA PHE A 344 30.22 8.28 -14.63
C PHE A 344 30.93 9.32 -15.52
N GLY A 345 32.24 9.42 -15.43
CA GLY A 345 32.96 10.40 -16.21
C GLY A 345 34.39 9.94 -16.55
N ASN A 346 34.84 10.35 -17.71
CA ASN A 346 36.24 10.27 -18.11
C ASN A 346 36.80 11.70 -18.28
N LYS A 347 37.68 12.09 -17.36
CA LYS A 347 38.30 13.43 -17.38
C LYS A 347 39.18 13.69 -18.60
N GLN A 348 39.66 12.62 -19.27
CA GLN A 348 40.53 12.74 -20.43
C GLN A 348 39.78 13.07 -21.72
N ASP A 349 38.53 12.60 -21.84
CA ASP A 349 37.69 12.72 -23.03
C ASP A 349 36.56 13.75 -22.88
N ASP A 350 36.57 14.55 -21.80
CA ASP A 350 35.49 15.50 -21.42
C ASP A 350 34.08 14.90 -21.52
N PHE A 351 33.98 13.58 -21.23
CA PHE A 351 32.76 12.83 -21.28
C PHE A 351 32.20 12.64 -19.86
N LYS A 352 30.94 12.99 -19.68
CA LYS A 352 30.23 12.84 -18.41
C LYS A 352 28.81 12.31 -18.61
N VAL A 353 28.40 11.34 -17.78
CA VAL A 353 27.02 10.86 -17.66
C VAL A 353 26.59 11.01 -16.22
N ASP A 354 25.46 11.66 -15.98
CA ASP A 354 24.82 11.74 -14.69
C ASP A 354 23.44 11.05 -14.76
N MET A 355 23.15 10.18 -13.80
CA MET A 355 21.87 9.50 -13.68
C MET A 355 21.32 9.73 -12.27
N PRO A 356 20.64 10.84 -12.01
CA PRO A 356 19.88 11.03 -10.78
C PRO A 356 18.49 10.41 -10.86
N TRP A 357 18.06 9.72 -9.79
CA TRP A 357 16.68 9.28 -9.62
C TRP A 357 16.25 9.38 -8.16
N GLY A 358 14.94 9.38 -7.90
CA GLY A 358 14.45 9.44 -6.54
C GLY A 358 12.96 9.55 -6.40
N ASN A 359 12.50 9.47 -5.15
CA ASN A 359 11.11 9.63 -4.77
C ASN A 359 10.95 10.81 -3.80
N GLY A 360 9.82 11.51 -3.97
CA GLY A 360 9.28 12.41 -2.97
C GLY A 360 7.86 12.00 -2.65
N VAL A 361 7.57 11.66 -1.39
CA VAL A 361 6.21 11.32 -0.98
C VAL A 361 5.81 12.07 0.27
N GLY A 362 4.51 12.38 0.38
CA GLY A 362 3.95 13.03 1.55
C GLY A 362 2.52 12.61 1.80
N SER A 363 2.11 12.61 3.05
CA SER A 363 0.72 12.42 3.42
C SER A 363 0.31 13.34 4.57
N ILE A 364 -0.92 13.81 4.49
CA ILE A 364 -1.61 14.48 5.59
C ILE A 364 -2.85 13.67 5.92
N ARG A 365 -3.04 13.32 7.20
CA ARG A 365 -4.12 12.46 7.63
C ARG A 365 -4.82 13.05 8.85
N TRP A 366 -6.14 13.08 8.78
CA TRP A 366 -7.01 13.47 9.87
C TRP A 366 -7.86 12.28 10.31
N ASN A 367 -7.68 11.87 11.56
CA ASN A 367 -8.54 10.89 12.21
C ASN A 367 -9.62 11.61 13.01
N HIS A 368 -10.87 11.19 12.82
CA HIS A 368 -12.00 11.72 13.58
C HIS A 368 -12.87 10.60 14.17
N LEU A 369 -13.25 10.78 15.42
CA LEU A 369 -14.10 9.85 16.14
C LEU A 369 -15.51 10.42 16.27
N PHE A 370 -16.44 10.01 15.39
CA PHE A 370 -17.84 10.46 15.45
C PHE A 370 -18.55 9.97 16.73
N SER A 371 -18.30 8.70 17.09
CA SER A 371 -18.87 8.06 18.28
C SER A 371 -17.97 6.93 18.78
N SER A 372 -18.34 6.28 19.88
CA SER A 372 -17.65 5.07 20.38
C SER A 372 -17.56 3.92 19.35
N LYS A 373 -18.39 3.98 18.28
CA LYS A 373 -18.51 2.92 17.27
C LYS A 373 -18.11 3.33 15.86
N VAL A 374 -17.97 4.63 15.56
CA VAL A 374 -17.70 5.13 14.20
C VAL A 374 -16.42 5.93 14.19
N PHE A 375 -15.44 5.41 13.49
CA PHE A 375 -14.14 6.01 13.25
C PHE A 375 -14.00 6.42 11.78
N MET A 376 -13.47 7.61 11.51
CA MET A 376 -13.18 8.09 10.16
C MET A 376 -11.69 8.42 10.03
N ASN A 377 -11.18 8.19 8.84
CA ASN A 377 -9.84 8.58 8.42
C ASN A 377 -9.94 9.31 7.08
N VAL A 378 -9.37 10.50 6.98
CA VAL A 378 -9.26 11.26 5.72
C VAL A 378 -7.77 11.47 5.47
N THR A 379 -7.28 11.03 4.32
CA THR A 379 -5.88 11.15 3.94
C THR A 379 -5.75 11.87 2.60
N GLY A 380 -4.92 12.90 2.54
CA GLY A 380 -4.39 13.47 1.31
C GLY A 380 -2.98 12.96 1.08
N THR A 381 -2.63 12.57 -0.14
CA THR A 381 -1.32 12.02 -0.49
C THR A 381 -0.71 12.73 -1.68
N TYR A 382 0.60 12.83 -1.68
CA TYR A 382 1.42 13.25 -2.82
C TYR A 382 2.51 12.21 -3.04
N SER A 383 2.75 11.82 -4.28
CA SER A 383 3.83 10.91 -4.66
C SER A 383 4.46 11.39 -5.95
N ASN A 384 5.78 11.41 -5.99
CA ASN A 384 6.54 11.76 -7.18
C ASN A 384 7.73 10.82 -7.30
N TYR A 385 7.92 10.25 -8.46
CA TYR A 385 9.11 9.53 -8.87
C TYR A 385 9.66 10.16 -10.14
N LEU A 386 10.96 10.45 -10.14
CA LEU A 386 11.66 11.03 -11.28
C LEU A 386 12.99 10.33 -11.50
N PHE A 387 13.23 9.92 -12.73
CA PHE A 387 14.51 9.47 -13.26
C PHE A 387 14.99 10.44 -14.32
N LYS A 388 16.31 10.72 -14.34
CA LYS A 388 16.95 11.47 -15.41
C LYS A 388 18.21 10.73 -15.85
N PHE A 389 18.49 10.81 -17.15
CA PHE A 389 19.76 10.46 -17.74
C PHE A 389 20.29 11.71 -18.44
N LYS A 390 21.48 12.14 -18.08
CA LYS A 390 22.15 13.29 -18.66
C LYS A 390 23.49 12.84 -19.21
N SER A 391 23.78 13.17 -20.45
CA SER A 391 25.09 12.95 -21.08
C SER A 391 25.62 14.27 -21.57
N GLN A 392 26.88 14.52 -21.29
CA GLN A 392 27.62 15.68 -21.80
C GLN A 392 28.92 15.20 -22.42
N GLN A 393 29.19 15.71 -23.65
CA GLN A 393 30.46 15.55 -24.31
C GLN A 393 30.76 16.87 -25.03
N ASP A 394 31.85 17.53 -24.67
CA ASP A 394 32.18 18.88 -25.10
C ASP A 394 31.00 19.85 -24.88
N GLN A 395 30.50 20.47 -25.97
CA GLN A 395 29.35 21.39 -25.94
C GLN A 395 28.00 20.68 -26.14
N PHE A 396 27.99 19.38 -26.47
CA PHE A 396 26.77 18.61 -26.67
C PHE A 396 26.24 18.10 -25.32
N ARG A 397 25.01 18.45 -25.02
CA ARG A 397 24.29 17.98 -23.85
C ARG A 397 23.01 17.27 -24.26
N PHE A 398 22.76 16.14 -23.63
CA PHE A 398 21.55 15.34 -23.82
C PHE A 398 20.90 15.05 -22.46
N GLU A 399 19.63 15.32 -22.33
CA GLU A 399 18.84 14.93 -21.15
C GLU A 399 17.65 14.10 -21.58
N LEU A 400 17.48 12.92 -20.96
CA LEU A 400 16.28 12.12 -20.99
C LEU A 400 15.71 12.12 -19.57
N LYS A 401 14.39 12.31 -19.45
CA LYS A 401 13.68 12.24 -18.18
C LYS A 401 12.44 11.34 -18.30
N SER A 402 12.15 10.58 -17.22
CA SER A 402 10.94 9.79 -17.09
C SER A 402 10.43 9.87 -15.66
N GLY A 403 9.12 9.86 -15.46
CA GLY A 403 8.56 9.94 -14.11
C GLY A 403 7.04 9.84 -14.03
N ILE A 404 6.57 9.82 -12.81
CA ILE A 404 5.15 9.81 -12.46
C ILE A 404 4.93 10.70 -11.24
N GLU A 405 3.87 11.49 -11.28
CA GLU A 405 3.42 12.35 -10.17
C GLU A 405 1.95 12.11 -9.89
N ASP A 406 1.63 11.89 -8.61
CA ASP A 406 0.27 11.61 -8.13
C ASP A 406 -0.16 12.59 -7.05
N TRP A 407 -1.42 13.03 -7.17
CA TRP A 407 -2.16 13.71 -6.11
C TRP A 407 -3.36 12.86 -5.73
N GLY A 408 -3.39 12.40 -4.49
CA GLY A 408 -4.39 11.47 -4.00
C GLY A 408 -5.20 11.99 -2.82
N GLY A 409 -6.42 11.49 -2.72
CA GLY A 409 -7.29 11.69 -1.56
C GLY A 409 -8.08 10.43 -1.25
N LYS A 410 -8.20 10.10 0.03
CA LYS A 410 -8.90 8.92 0.50
C LYS A 410 -9.74 9.24 1.73
N VAL A 411 -10.93 8.67 1.81
CA VAL A 411 -11.77 8.70 3.01
C VAL A 411 -12.18 7.28 3.37
N ASP A 412 -11.94 6.91 4.61
CA ASP A 412 -12.23 5.59 5.18
C ASP A 412 -13.09 5.71 6.41
N PHE A 413 -14.14 4.90 6.51
CA PHE A 413 -14.94 4.75 7.71
C PHE A 413 -14.81 3.34 8.25
N THR A 414 -14.74 3.22 9.56
CA THR A 414 -14.84 1.94 10.26
C THR A 414 -15.98 2.01 11.27
N TYR A 415 -16.92 1.08 11.16
CA TYR A 415 -18.09 0.98 12.01
C TYR A 415 -18.12 -0.36 12.75
N PHE A 416 -18.29 -0.30 14.05
CA PHE A 416 -18.36 -1.43 14.95
C PHE A 416 -19.80 -1.55 15.50
N PRO A 417 -20.76 -2.10 14.74
CA PRO A 417 -22.16 -2.21 15.19
C PRO A 417 -22.29 -3.09 16.44
N ASN A 418 -21.53 -4.17 16.48
CA ASN A 418 -21.45 -5.13 17.58
C ASN A 418 -20.11 -5.89 17.55
N THR A 419 -19.94 -6.89 18.41
CA THR A 419 -18.69 -7.69 18.49
C THR A 419 -18.49 -8.67 17.33
N ARG A 420 -19.50 -8.90 16.48
CA ARG A 420 -19.43 -9.85 15.36
C ARG A 420 -19.10 -9.18 14.03
N HIS A 421 -19.40 -7.91 13.87
CA HIS A 421 -19.22 -7.16 12.63
C HIS A 421 -18.26 -6.02 12.81
N LYS A 422 -17.35 -5.88 11.84
CA LYS A 422 -16.52 -4.69 11.66
C LYS A 422 -16.62 -4.27 10.19
N ILE A 423 -17.47 -3.29 9.95
CA ILE A 423 -17.77 -2.81 8.61
C ILE A 423 -16.82 -1.66 8.27
N LYS A 424 -16.20 -1.73 7.10
CA LYS A 424 -15.40 -0.64 6.54
C LYS A 424 -15.95 -0.24 5.20
N TRP A 425 -16.01 1.04 4.92
CA TRP A 425 -16.32 1.58 3.59
C TRP A 425 -15.52 2.84 3.37
N GLY A 426 -15.34 3.17 2.11
CA GLY A 426 -14.59 4.37 1.77
C GLY A 426 -14.54 4.59 0.27
N ALA A 427 -13.88 5.67 -0.08
CA ALA A 427 -13.57 6.03 -1.45
C ALA A 427 -12.16 6.60 -1.53
N ASP A 428 -11.51 6.37 -2.66
CA ASP A 428 -10.24 6.97 -3.00
C ASP A 428 -10.27 7.57 -4.41
N TYR A 429 -9.43 8.56 -4.61
CA TYR A 429 -9.23 9.25 -5.86
C TYR A 429 -7.77 9.61 -6.02
N ILE A 430 -7.20 9.38 -7.21
CA ILE A 430 -5.83 9.75 -7.57
C ILE A 430 -5.85 10.43 -8.93
N PHE A 431 -5.18 11.57 -9.03
CA PHE A 431 -4.85 12.22 -10.28
C PHE A 431 -3.39 11.94 -10.60
N HIS A 432 -3.16 11.25 -11.73
CA HIS A 432 -1.84 10.87 -12.20
C HIS A 432 -1.38 11.79 -13.32
N THR A 433 -0.10 12.15 -13.28
CA THR A 433 0.62 12.79 -14.39
C THR A 433 1.84 11.94 -14.71
N PHE A 434 1.85 11.32 -15.89
CA PHE A 434 2.97 10.52 -16.38
C PHE A 434 3.82 11.37 -17.33
N THR A 435 5.12 11.22 -17.19
CA THR A 435 6.12 11.69 -18.16
C THR A 435 6.89 10.46 -18.63
N PRO A 436 6.38 9.72 -19.63
CA PRO A 436 6.99 8.45 -20.03
C PRO A 436 8.43 8.65 -20.51
N ILE A 437 8.64 9.54 -21.47
CA ILE A 437 9.97 9.95 -21.94
C ILE A 437 9.92 11.40 -22.36
N GLY A 438 10.80 12.22 -21.79
CA GLY A 438 11.11 13.57 -22.25
C GLY A 438 12.55 13.64 -22.69
N VAL A 439 12.80 14.11 -23.89
CA VAL A 439 14.15 14.25 -24.47
C VAL A 439 14.43 15.70 -24.80
N SER A 440 15.59 16.20 -24.37
CA SER A 440 16.13 17.47 -24.83
C SER A 440 17.59 17.29 -25.21
N ALA A 441 18.05 18.01 -26.25
CA ALA A 441 19.43 18.07 -26.68
C ALA A 441 19.83 19.52 -26.89
N GLU A 442 21.05 19.86 -26.54
CA GLU A 442 21.61 21.21 -26.67
C GLU A 442 23.00 21.10 -27.28
N SER A 443 23.32 21.94 -28.25
CA SER A 443 24.65 22.07 -28.82
C SER A 443 24.87 23.51 -29.26
N ASP A 444 25.99 24.13 -28.87
CA ASP A 444 26.40 25.49 -29.29
C ASP A 444 25.28 26.54 -29.14
N ASP A 445 24.62 26.62 -27.96
CA ASP A 445 23.51 27.53 -27.68
C ASP A 445 22.20 27.24 -28.47
N VAL A 446 22.16 26.17 -29.27
CA VAL A 446 20.93 25.71 -29.95
C VAL A 446 20.28 24.61 -29.10
N VAL A 447 19.12 24.90 -28.53
CA VAL A 447 18.30 23.92 -27.82
C VAL A 447 17.40 23.20 -28.82
N PHE A 448 17.65 21.92 -29.00
CA PHE A 448 16.75 21.02 -29.72
C PHE A 448 15.73 20.47 -28.74
N ASP A 449 14.69 21.24 -28.46
CA ASP A 449 13.52 20.67 -27.77
C ASP A 449 12.77 19.83 -28.79
N THR A 450 12.88 18.53 -28.65
CA THR A 450 12.21 17.58 -29.56
C THR A 450 10.70 17.66 -29.51
N GLY A 451 10.14 18.45 -28.60
CA GLY A 451 8.68 18.61 -28.42
C GLY A 451 7.94 17.32 -28.01
N LEU A 452 8.68 16.28 -27.73
CA LEU A 452 8.19 14.90 -27.73
C LEU A 452 7.76 14.39 -26.34
N ALA A 453 7.90 15.20 -25.30
CA ALA A 453 7.52 14.82 -23.94
C ALA A 453 6.04 15.12 -23.68
N GLN A 454 5.13 14.42 -24.36
CA GLN A 454 3.71 14.54 -23.98
C GLN A 454 3.50 13.92 -22.60
N GLN A 455 2.98 14.73 -21.68
CA GLN A 455 2.50 14.22 -20.41
C GLN A 455 1.16 13.53 -20.61
N LEU A 456 1.02 12.33 -20.07
CA LEU A 456 -0.22 11.59 -20.05
C LEU A 456 -0.92 11.82 -18.71
N LYS A 457 -2.19 12.17 -18.74
CA LYS A 457 -2.97 12.49 -17.54
C LYS A 457 -4.13 11.52 -17.36
N SER A 458 -4.35 11.11 -16.11
CA SER A 458 -5.46 10.23 -15.82
C SER A 458 -6.04 10.44 -14.44
N HIS A 459 -7.30 10.03 -14.29
CA HIS A 459 -8.03 10.00 -13.03
C HIS A 459 -8.31 8.53 -12.70
N GLU A 460 -7.87 8.09 -11.53
CA GLU A 460 -8.26 6.81 -10.95
C GLU A 460 -9.16 7.06 -9.75
N SER A 461 -10.28 6.34 -9.64
CA SER A 461 -11.19 6.46 -8.51
C SER A 461 -11.69 5.08 -8.10
N ALA A 462 -11.98 4.90 -6.84
CA ALA A 462 -12.68 3.71 -6.39
C ALA A 462 -13.55 3.97 -5.15
N ALA A 463 -14.55 3.10 -4.99
CA ALA A 463 -15.33 3.00 -3.76
C ALA A 463 -15.36 1.54 -3.31
N TYR A 464 -15.39 1.31 -2.01
CA TYR A 464 -15.40 -0.04 -1.48
C TYR A 464 -16.29 -0.17 -0.23
N LEU A 465 -16.72 -1.40 -0.01
CA LEU A 465 -17.41 -1.86 1.17
C LEU A 465 -16.82 -3.21 1.59
N LEU A 466 -16.59 -3.40 2.89
CA LEU A 466 -15.96 -4.58 3.47
C LEU A 466 -16.60 -4.87 4.81
N ASP A 467 -16.96 -6.13 5.09
CA ASP A 467 -17.42 -6.60 6.40
C ASP A 467 -16.55 -7.77 6.89
N GLU A 468 -15.93 -7.59 8.04
CA GLU A 468 -15.31 -8.68 8.80
C GLU A 468 -16.36 -9.24 9.77
N PHE A 469 -16.89 -10.43 9.46
CA PHE A 469 -18.04 -11.02 10.13
C PHE A 469 -17.69 -12.33 10.84
N ASP A 470 -17.89 -12.37 12.16
CA ASP A 470 -17.86 -13.59 12.98
C ASP A 470 -19.21 -14.29 12.91
N VAL A 471 -19.33 -15.28 11.99
CA VAL A 471 -20.55 -16.10 11.87
C VAL A 471 -20.81 -16.84 13.17
N ASN A 472 -19.77 -17.47 13.71
CA ASN A 472 -19.71 -18.09 15.02
C ASN A 472 -18.25 -18.13 15.52
N GLU A 473 -17.99 -18.75 16.66
CA GLU A 473 -16.64 -18.83 17.26
C GLU A 473 -15.62 -19.52 16.34
N ASN A 474 -16.07 -20.46 15.50
CA ASN A 474 -15.21 -21.22 14.62
C ASN A 474 -15.08 -20.65 13.21
N LEU A 475 -16.08 -19.90 12.73
CA LEU A 475 -16.11 -19.40 11.35
C LEU A 475 -16.14 -17.88 11.33
N ARG A 476 -15.13 -17.29 10.71
CA ARG A 476 -15.06 -15.86 10.40
C ARG A 476 -14.93 -15.68 8.89
N ILE A 477 -15.65 -14.73 8.35
CA ILE A 477 -15.65 -14.36 6.94
C ILE A 477 -15.29 -12.88 6.84
N ASN A 478 -14.44 -12.56 5.89
CA ASN A 478 -14.16 -11.20 5.47
C ASN A 478 -14.58 -11.09 4.01
N ALA A 479 -15.66 -10.36 3.73
CA ALA A 479 -16.21 -10.19 2.40
C ALA A 479 -16.22 -8.72 2.02
N GLY A 480 -15.73 -8.40 0.83
CA GLY A 480 -15.63 -7.04 0.36
C GLY A 480 -15.87 -6.93 -1.14
N LEU A 481 -16.28 -5.74 -1.54
CA LEU A 481 -16.49 -5.35 -2.91
C LEU A 481 -15.86 -3.99 -3.13
N ARG A 482 -15.05 -3.87 -4.18
CA ARG A 482 -14.48 -2.62 -4.66
C ARG A 482 -14.97 -2.38 -6.09
N TYR A 483 -15.35 -1.17 -6.39
CA TYR A 483 -15.61 -0.69 -7.73
C TYR A 483 -14.60 0.37 -8.09
N SER A 484 -13.81 0.14 -9.13
CA SER A 484 -12.77 1.06 -9.58
C SER A 484 -13.06 1.61 -10.96
N THR A 485 -12.62 2.83 -11.23
CA THR A 485 -12.72 3.51 -12.51
C THR A 485 -11.40 4.15 -12.86
N PHE A 486 -11.14 4.25 -14.17
CA PHE A 486 -9.96 4.91 -14.70
C PHE A 486 -10.32 5.70 -15.97
N MET A 487 -9.89 6.94 -16.02
CA MET A 487 -10.09 7.83 -17.17
C MET A 487 -8.75 8.36 -17.65
N HIS A 488 -8.36 8.03 -18.87
CA HIS A 488 -7.28 8.70 -19.58
C HIS A 488 -7.84 9.97 -20.21
N VAL A 489 -7.21 11.12 -19.95
CA VAL A 489 -7.71 12.43 -20.36
C VAL A 489 -6.65 13.28 -21.05
N GLY A 490 -7.10 14.19 -21.92
CA GLY A 490 -6.24 15.18 -22.57
C GLY A 490 -5.72 16.29 -21.63
N PRO A 491 -4.77 17.12 -22.09
CA PRO A 491 -4.41 17.30 -23.50
C PRO A 491 -3.51 16.15 -24.02
N PHE A 492 -3.76 15.69 -25.23
CA PHE A 492 -2.99 14.65 -25.88
C PHE A 492 -3.17 14.70 -27.40
N THR A 493 -2.07 14.67 -28.15
CA THR A 493 -2.06 14.58 -29.60
C THR A 493 -1.71 13.16 -30.00
N ARG A 494 -2.60 12.49 -30.72
CA ARG A 494 -2.42 11.14 -31.20
C ARG A 494 -2.16 11.11 -32.70
N TYR A 495 -1.06 10.49 -33.08
CA TYR A 495 -0.70 10.25 -34.48
C TYR A 495 -1.16 8.85 -34.88
N LEU A 496 -2.08 8.75 -35.82
CA LEU A 496 -2.57 7.47 -36.33
C LEU A 496 -1.85 7.19 -37.67
N LYS A 497 -1.05 6.13 -37.72
CA LYS A 497 -0.49 5.63 -38.96
C LYS A 497 -1.59 5.08 -39.85
N GLY A 498 -1.74 5.58 -41.06
CA GLY A 498 -2.62 5.02 -42.05
C GLY A 498 -2.11 3.68 -42.60
N ASP A 499 -3.03 2.82 -43.06
CA ASP A 499 -2.67 1.71 -43.94
C ASP A 499 -2.07 2.23 -45.25
N ILE A 500 -1.37 1.39 -46.02
CA ILE A 500 -0.68 1.72 -47.28
C ILE A 500 -1.55 2.58 -48.26
N SER A 501 -2.88 2.53 -48.09
CA SER A 501 -3.85 3.25 -48.89
C SER A 501 -4.52 4.46 -48.17
N LYS A 502 -4.17 4.72 -46.90
CA LYS A 502 -4.77 5.80 -46.11
C LYS A 502 -3.70 6.77 -45.62
N GLN A 503 -4.03 8.06 -45.67
CA GLN A 503 -3.19 9.14 -45.17
C GLN A 503 -3.11 9.07 -43.63
N ASP A 504 -1.94 9.35 -43.07
CA ASP A 504 -1.74 9.53 -41.63
C ASP A 504 -2.70 10.64 -41.12
N SER A 505 -3.27 10.41 -39.97
CA SER A 505 -4.20 11.38 -39.36
C SER A 505 -3.76 11.74 -37.94
N ILE A 506 -4.04 12.96 -37.54
CA ILE A 506 -3.76 13.50 -36.21
C ILE A 506 -5.08 13.70 -35.48
N VAL A 507 -5.18 13.26 -34.25
CA VAL A 507 -6.32 13.49 -33.38
C VAL A 507 -5.87 14.23 -32.13
N ASP A 508 -6.33 15.47 -32.00
CA ASP A 508 -6.03 16.33 -30.87
C ASP A 508 -7.14 16.27 -29.82
N TYR A 509 -6.80 15.88 -28.60
CA TYR A 509 -7.65 15.94 -27.43
C TYR A 509 -7.31 17.17 -26.60
N LYS A 510 -8.31 17.98 -26.30
CA LYS A 510 -8.17 19.18 -25.45
C LYS A 510 -8.04 18.78 -23.98
N LYS A 511 -7.67 19.74 -23.14
CA LYS A 511 -7.59 19.53 -21.68
C LYS A 511 -8.93 19.00 -21.16
N ASN A 512 -8.86 17.89 -20.39
CA ASN A 512 -9.97 17.15 -19.80
C ASN A 512 -10.89 16.41 -20.79
N ASP A 513 -10.60 16.38 -22.09
CA ASP A 513 -11.32 15.48 -22.99
C ASP A 513 -11.06 14.03 -22.58
N VAL A 514 -12.13 13.23 -22.48
CA VAL A 514 -11.99 11.81 -22.12
C VAL A 514 -11.56 11.03 -23.36
N ILE A 515 -10.33 10.53 -23.34
CA ILE A 515 -9.76 9.70 -24.41
C ILE A 515 -10.26 8.26 -24.27
N LYS A 516 -10.23 7.74 -23.03
CA LYS A 516 -10.69 6.39 -22.73
C LYS A 516 -11.17 6.28 -21.28
N PHE A 517 -12.25 5.53 -21.08
CA PHE A 517 -12.82 5.20 -19.78
C PHE A 517 -12.83 3.70 -19.56
N TYR A 518 -12.42 3.26 -18.39
CA TYR A 518 -12.47 1.88 -17.91
C TYR A 518 -13.09 1.84 -16.53
N HIS A 519 -13.71 0.71 -16.21
CA HIS A 519 -14.24 0.45 -14.88
C HIS A 519 -14.19 -1.06 -14.57
N GLY A 520 -14.22 -1.42 -13.32
CA GLY A 520 -14.17 -2.81 -12.89
C GLY A 520 -14.78 -3.05 -11.52
N LEU A 521 -15.34 -4.23 -11.36
CA LEU A 521 -15.84 -4.73 -10.09
C LEU A 521 -14.86 -5.76 -9.54
N GLU A 522 -14.44 -5.58 -8.28
CA GLU A 522 -13.38 -6.34 -7.64
C GLU A 522 -13.91 -7.06 -6.38
N PRO A 523 -14.54 -8.24 -6.54
CA PRO A 523 -14.99 -9.03 -5.41
C PRO A 523 -13.81 -9.66 -4.68
N ARG A 524 -13.88 -9.67 -3.35
CA ARG A 524 -12.85 -10.23 -2.47
C ARG A 524 -13.49 -10.92 -1.30
N VAL A 525 -13.02 -12.13 -1.00
CA VAL A 525 -13.51 -12.88 0.15
C VAL A 525 -12.37 -13.65 0.77
N SER A 526 -12.31 -13.67 2.08
CA SER A 526 -11.47 -14.59 2.82
C SER A 526 -12.26 -15.19 3.99
N LEU A 527 -11.94 -16.43 4.33
CA LEU A 527 -12.58 -17.13 5.42
C LEU A 527 -11.55 -17.85 6.27
N ARG A 528 -11.86 -17.98 7.53
CA ARG A 528 -11.13 -18.80 8.47
C ARG A 528 -12.11 -19.73 9.17
N TRP A 529 -11.81 -21.03 9.13
CA TRP A 529 -12.53 -22.07 9.84
C TRP A 529 -11.62 -22.74 10.87
N MET A 530 -11.91 -22.52 12.15
CA MET A 530 -11.23 -23.19 13.26
C MET A 530 -11.66 -24.65 13.31
N LEU A 531 -10.71 -25.57 13.26
CA LEU A 531 -10.96 -27.02 13.41
C LEU A 531 -10.87 -27.43 14.88
N LYS A 532 -9.88 -26.89 15.58
CA LYS A 532 -9.59 -27.06 17.00
C LYS A 532 -8.86 -25.81 17.49
N ASP A 533 -8.68 -25.65 18.81
CA ASP A 533 -8.10 -24.46 19.42
C ASP A 533 -6.79 -23.95 18.81
N ARG A 534 -6.00 -24.84 18.19
CA ARG A 534 -4.69 -24.54 17.64
C ARG A 534 -4.53 -24.95 16.18
N SER A 535 -5.63 -25.08 15.45
CA SER A 535 -5.59 -25.37 14.02
C SER A 535 -6.76 -24.77 13.27
N SER A 536 -6.51 -24.25 12.07
CA SER A 536 -7.54 -23.68 11.19
C SER A 536 -7.26 -23.95 9.73
N ILE A 537 -8.32 -23.91 8.93
CA ILE A 537 -8.29 -23.81 7.48
C ILE A 537 -8.62 -22.36 7.13
N LYS A 538 -7.83 -21.77 6.25
CA LYS A 538 -8.11 -20.46 5.69
C LYS A 538 -8.21 -20.58 4.18
N ALA A 539 -9.15 -19.83 3.59
CA ALA A 539 -9.25 -19.70 2.14
C ALA A 539 -9.45 -18.23 1.77
N GLY A 540 -9.02 -17.85 0.59
CA GLY A 540 -9.14 -16.49 0.09
C GLY A 540 -9.29 -16.46 -1.42
N TYR A 541 -10.09 -15.50 -1.90
CA TYR A 541 -10.23 -15.16 -3.31
C TYR A 541 -10.19 -13.64 -3.46
N SER A 542 -9.45 -13.17 -4.45
CA SER A 542 -9.41 -11.76 -4.83
C SER A 542 -9.38 -11.60 -6.33
N TYR A 543 -10.09 -10.59 -6.82
CA TYR A 543 -10.04 -10.11 -8.20
C TYR A 543 -9.62 -8.65 -8.18
N ASN A 544 -8.64 -8.25 -8.99
CA ASN A 544 -8.02 -6.93 -8.95
C ASN A 544 -7.83 -6.38 -10.36
N TYR A 545 -7.95 -5.04 -10.49
CA TYR A 545 -7.53 -4.29 -11.66
C TYR A 545 -6.26 -3.50 -11.35
N GLN A 546 -5.42 -3.32 -12.38
CA GLN A 546 -4.25 -2.44 -12.34
C GLN A 546 -4.28 -1.55 -13.56
N TYR A 547 -4.19 -0.23 -13.32
CA TYR A 547 -4.30 0.79 -14.35
C TYR A 547 -2.97 1.50 -14.63
N VAL A 548 -2.01 1.39 -13.73
CA VAL A 548 -0.67 1.96 -13.82
C VAL A 548 0.33 0.84 -14.03
N HIS A 549 1.11 0.89 -15.09
CA HIS A 549 1.98 -0.17 -15.57
C HIS A 549 3.44 0.29 -15.57
N LEU A 550 4.36 -0.64 -15.36
CA LEU A 550 5.79 -0.43 -15.57
C LEU A 550 6.22 -1.27 -16.78
N THR A 551 6.86 -0.62 -17.72
CA THR A 551 7.48 -1.31 -18.87
C THR A 551 8.98 -1.35 -18.69
N SER A 552 9.54 -2.55 -18.77
CA SER A 552 10.98 -2.81 -18.64
C SER A 552 11.51 -3.52 -19.87
N LEU A 553 12.75 -3.19 -20.25
CA LEU A 553 13.49 -3.90 -21.30
C LEU A 553 14.24 -5.12 -20.75
N SER A 554 14.24 -5.30 -19.46
CA SER A 554 15.02 -6.31 -18.74
C SER A 554 14.12 -7.11 -17.80
N ALA A 555 14.47 -8.37 -17.55
CA ALA A 555 13.84 -9.17 -16.51
C ALA A 555 14.09 -8.60 -15.09
N VAL A 556 15.09 -7.73 -14.95
CA VAL A 556 15.42 -7.02 -13.72
C VAL A 556 14.93 -5.59 -13.85
N SER A 557 14.06 -5.15 -12.94
CA SER A 557 13.58 -3.77 -12.90
C SER A 557 14.73 -2.81 -12.58
N LEU A 558 14.82 -1.74 -13.37
CA LEU A 558 15.85 -0.71 -13.28
C LEU A 558 15.23 0.67 -13.08
N PRO A 559 15.98 1.67 -12.60
CA PRO A 559 15.47 3.05 -12.50
C PRO A 559 15.04 3.64 -13.84
N THR A 560 15.55 3.09 -14.94
CA THR A 560 15.22 3.49 -16.32
C THR A 560 13.88 2.98 -16.82
N ASP A 561 13.21 2.10 -16.08
CA ASP A 561 11.91 1.56 -16.44
C ASP A 561 10.85 2.66 -16.44
N ILE A 562 9.88 2.54 -17.34
CA ILE A 562 8.95 3.60 -17.65
C ILE A 562 7.56 3.31 -17.11
N TRP A 563 7.01 4.25 -16.35
CA TRP A 563 5.64 4.19 -15.86
C TRP A 563 4.67 4.69 -16.93
N TYR A 564 3.68 3.86 -17.24
CA TYR A 564 2.65 4.13 -18.24
C TYR A 564 1.24 4.01 -17.65
N PRO A 565 0.30 4.87 -18.07
CA PRO A 565 -1.12 4.67 -17.76
C PRO A 565 -1.74 3.61 -18.67
N THR A 566 -2.87 3.11 -18.25
CA THR A 566 -3.82 2.45 -19.14
C THR A 566 -4.30 3.41 -20.22
N THR A 567 -4.28 2.96 -21.48
CA THR A 567 -4.71 3.71 -22.66
C THR A 567 -5.74 2.89 -23.45
N ASN A 568 -6.11 3.32 -24.64
CA ASN A 568 -6.95 2.54 -25.55
C ASN A 568 -6.25 1.27 -26.09
N ILE A 569 -4.91 1.24 -26.15
CA ILE A 569 -4.09 0.09 -26.56
C ILE A 569 -3.64 -0.69 -25.34
N ALA A 570 -2.96 -0.06 -24.40
CA ALA A 570 -2.57 -0.65 -23.12
C ALA A 570 -3.81 -0.79 -22.20
N LYS A 571 -4.52 -1.91 -22.31
CA LYS A 571 -5.72 -2.18 -21.53
C LYS A 571 -5.39 -2.40 -20.04
N PRO A 572 -6.35 -2.17 -19.11
CA PRO A 572 -6.15 -2.50 -17.71
C PRO A 572 -5.69 -3.94 -17.53
N GLN A 573 -4.63 -4.15 -16.79
CA GLN A 573 -4.27 -5.49 -16.34
C GLN A 573 -5.30 -5.99 -15.35
N ARG A 574 -5.57 -7.29 -15.36
CA ARG A 574 -6.55 -7.95 -14.50
C ARG A 574 -5.92 -9.19 -13.89
N GLY A 575 -6.06 -9.32 -12.59
CA GLY A 575 -5.54 -10.46 -11.86
C GLY A 575 -6.58 -11.06 -10.92
N TRP A 576 -6.62 -12.39 -10.84
CA TRP A 576 -7.35 -13.08 -9.80
C TRP A 576 -6.46 -14.11 -9.11
N GLN A 577 -6.70 -14.30 -7.83
CA GLN A 577 -5.96 -15.27 -7.03
C GLN A 577 -6.90 -16.02 -6.10
N GLY A 578 -6.80 -17.35 -6.11
CA GLY A 578 -7.37 -18.22 -5.11
C GLY A 578 -6.28 -18.77 -4.20
N SER A 579 -6.53 -18.86 -2.90
CA SER A 579 -5.59 -19.40 -1.91
C SER A 579 -6.34 -20.31 -0.93
N LEU A 580 -5.70 -21.40 -0.52
CA LEU A 580 -6.17 -22.33 0.50
C LEU A 580 -4.99 -22.70 1.40
N GLY A 581 -5.18 -22.63 2.72
CA GLY A 581 -4.10 -22.93 3.66
C GLY A 581 -4.58 -23.69 4.90
N TYR A 582 -3.71 -24.53 5.43
CA TYR A 582 -3.84 -25.18 6.72
C TYR A 582 -2.81 -24.60 7.68
N PHE A 583 -3.28 -24.17 8.86
CA PHE A 583 -2.48 -23.49 9.87
C PHE A 583 -2.58 -24.26 11.18
N LYS A 584 -1.44 -24.48 11.83
CA LYS A 584 -1.38 -25.21 13.10
C LYS A 584 -0.25 -24.73 13.97
N ASN A 585 -0.53 -24.54 15.26
CA ASN A 585 0.47 -24.24 16.28
C ASN A 585 0.71 -25.47 17.17
N PHE A 586 1.98 -25.70 17.49
CA PHE A 586 2.44 -26.82 18.33
C PHE A 586 3.06 -26.32 19.63
N LYS A 587 3.20 -27.20 20.60
CA LYS A 587 3.90 -26.97 21.89
C LYS A 587 3.51 -25.64 22.54
N GLN A 588 2.20 -25.41 22.78
CA GLN A 588 1.69 -24.20 23.42
C GLN A 588 2.04 -22.91 22.66
N ASN A 589 1.95 -22.93 21.33
CA ASN A 589 2.29 -21.85 20.39
C ASN A 589 3.80 -21.53 20.27
N MET A 590 4.68 -22.44 20.70
CA MET A 590 6.13 -22.29 20.50
C MET A 590 6.52 -22.43 19.02
N PHE A 591 5.79 -23.26 18.25
CA PHE A 591 6.02 -23.45 16.81
C PHE A 591 4.75 -23.13 16.03
N GLU A 592 4.90 -22.26 15.07
CA GLU A 592 3.87 -21.90 14.09
C GLU A 592 4.16 -22.61 12.77
N THR A 593 3.13 -23.24 12.21
CA THR A 593 3.27 -23.96 10.94
C THR A 593 2.11 -23.59 10.03
N SER A 594 2.40 -23.35 8.75
CA SER A 594 1.39 -23.17 7.72
C SER A 594 1.80 -23.88 6.43
N VAL A 595 0.81 -24.39 5.73
CA VAL A 595 0.94 -24.87 4.36
C VAL A 595 -0.12 -24.15 3.54
N GLU A 596 0.32 -23.37 2.56
CA GLU A 596 -0.53 -22.58 1.70
C GLU A 596 -0.37 -23.00 0.24
N LEU A 597 -1.49 -23.26 -0.42
CA LEU A 597 -1.60 -23.46 -1.85
C LEU A 597 -2.27 -22.23 -2.47
N TYR A 598 -1.77 -21.79 -3.60
CA TYR A 598 -2.38 -20.69 -4.33
C TYR A 598 -2.34 -20.93 -5.84
N TYR A 599 -3.31 -20.35 -6.52
CA TYR A 599 -3.34 -20.26 -7.97
C TYR A 599 -3.71 -18.84 -8.38
N LYS A 600 -2.99 -18.30 -9.36
CA LYS A 600 -3.12 -16.92 -9.82
C LYS A 600 -3.23 -16.88 -11.34
N GLY A 601 -4.19 -16.13 -11.86
CA GLY A 601 -4.34 -15.84 -13.28
C GLY A 601 -4.21 -14.35 -13.54
N MET A 602 -3.48 -13.97 -14.58
CA MET A 602 -3.26 -12.58 -14.98
C MET A 602 -3.53 -12.40 -16.46
N ASN A 603 -4.17 -11.29 -16.83
CA ASN A 603 -4.51 -10.95 -18.20
C ASN A 603 -4.10 -9.52 -18.53
N ASN A 604 -3.89 -9.25 -19.82
CA ASN A 604 -3.47 -7.96 -20.36
C ASN A 604 -2.14 -7.46 -19.77
N LEU A 605 -1.18 -8.37 -19.55
CA LEU A 605 0.19 -8.01 -19.21
C LEU A 605 0.81 -7.24 -20.38
N ILE A 606 1.74 -6.33 -20.07
CA ILE A 606 2.35 -5.42 -21.06
C ILE A 606 3.84 -5.70 -21.10
N GLU A 607 4.37 -5.76 -22.32
CA GLU A 607 5.80 -5.92 -22.61
C GLU A 607 6.14 -5.16 -23.89
N TYR A 608 7.39 -4.79 -24.09
CA TYR A 608 7.85 -4.25 -25.37
C TYR A 608 7.84 -5.32 -26.46
N LYS A 609 7.48 -4.93 -27.68
CA LYS A 609 7.69 -5.78 -28.86
C LYS A 609 9.18 -6.05 -29.06
N GLU A 610 9.51 -7.22 -29.62
CA GLU A 610 10.89 -7.57 -29.93
C GLU A 610 11.55 -6.51 -30.83
N GLY A 611 12.72 -6.00 -30.39
CA GLY A 611 13.45 -4.95 -31.09
C GLY A 611 12.94 -3.52 -30.86
N ALA A 612 11.86 -3.32 -30.13
CA ALA A 612 11.36 -1.98 -29.79
C ALA A 612 12.20 -1.35 -28.67
N LEU A 613 12.52 -0.07 -28.82
CA LEU A 613 13.20 0.73 -27.81
C LEU A 613 12.21 1.70 -27.14
N PRO A 614 12.43 2.09 -25.87
CA PRO A 614 11.59 3.06 -25.19
C PRO A 614 11.43 4.39 -25.90
N GLY A 615 12.47 4.82 -26.65
CA GLY A 615 12.46 6.05 -27.44
C GLY A 615 11.65 6.01 -28.72
N ASP A 616 11.33 4.82 -29.24
CA ASP A 616 10.58 4.67 -30.50
C ASP A 616 9.12 5.10 -30.38
N ASN A 617 8.66 5.35 -29.17
CA ASN A 617 7.27 5.66 -28.83
C ASN A 617 6.98 7.13 -28.60
N VAL A 618 7.82 8.01 -29.06
CA VAL A 618 7.74 9.42 -28.71
C VAL A 618 6.42 10.07 -29.20
N ASN A 619 5.82 9.59 -30.29
CA ASN A 619 4.63 10.17 -30.89
C ASN A 619 3.33 9.35 -30.71
N ASP A 620 3.39 8.02 -30.65
CA ASP A 620 2.23 7.15 -30.32
C ASP A 620 2.72 5.96 -29.48
N ASN A 621 2.81 6.24 -28.22
CA ASN A 621 3.62 5.53 -27.24
C ASN A 621 3.18 4.10 -26.92
N THR A 622 2.16 3.57 -27.58
CA THR A 622 1.61 2.27 -27.24
C THR A 622 1.64 1.27 -28.38
N ASP A 623 1.96 1.70 -29.62
CA ASP A 623 1.99 0.79 -30.77
C ASP A 623 3.14 -0.24 -30.69
N ASN A 624 4.19 0.05 -29.91
CA ASN A 624 5.31 -0.85 -29.68
C ASN A 624 5.16 -1.72 -28.44
N LEU A 625 4.02 -1.63 -27.73
CA LEU A 625 3.72 -2.49 -26.61
C LEU A 625 2.90 -3.71 -27.06
N LEU A 626 3.31 -4.89 -26.60
CA LEU A 626 2.52 -6.10 -26.64
C LEU A 626 1.64 -6.16 -25.40
N VAL A 627 0.36 -6.45 -25.61
CA VAL A 627 -0.57 -6.76 -24.53
C VAL A 627 -0.88 -8.24 -24.61
N PHE A 628 -0.45 -9.01 -23.62
CA PHE A 628 -0.60 -10.46 -23.60
C PHE A 628 -0.97 -10.97 -22.20
N GLY A 629 -1.27 -12.26 -22.12
CA GLY A 629 -1.54 -12.99 -20.88
C GLY A 629 -2.89 -13.67 -20.89
N LYS A 630 -2.85 -14.90 -20.51
CA LYS A 630 -3.95 -15.74 -20.07
C LYS A 630 -3.66 -16.29 -18.69
#